data_fc3d2b2618fad82243bd271ad05d5680
#
_entry.id   fc3d2b2618fad82243bd271ad05d5680
#
_cell.length_a   1.000
_cell.length_b   1.000
_cell.length_c   1.000
_cell.angle_alpha   90.00
_cell.angle_beta   90.00
_cell.angle_gamma   90.00
#
_symmetry.space_group_name_H-M   'P 1'
#
loop_
_entity.id
_entity.type
_entity.pdbx_description
1 polymer ?
#
loop_
_entity_poly.entity_id
_entity_poly.type
_entity_poly.pdbx_seq_one_letter_code
_entity_poly.pdbx_strand_id
1 'polypeptide(L)'
;MDIRTYFNQSAAHWDDGEQSVDQIRRMIAFLSDIQEGMSVLDVACGTGAMFEALRERKPSHITAVDLSEKMIEIAARKVEGDSLFEVQCRDLFEMTQEAFDRIIIYNAYPHFMEKDKVVQKVAELLNPGGRFIVAHGACKEKINGCHTNVPKEITSGLLSAKEESRLWETCFSIDILIDTEQFYMFSGVK
;
A
#
# COMPACT_ATOMS: atom_id res chain seq x y z
N MET A 1 -5.43 -15.47 -16.06
CA MET A 1 -6.07 -15.32 -14.72
C MET A 1 -6.01 -13.84 -14.41
N ASP A 2 -7.12 -13.24 -14.00
CA ASP A 2 -7.10 -11.83 -13.55
C ASP A 2 -6.52 -11.69 -12.14
N ILE A 3 -6.16 -10.47 -11.76
CA ILE A 3 -5.49 -10.15 -10.50
C ILE A 3 -6.35 -10.49 -9.27
N ARG A 4 -7.66 -10.25 -9.32
CA ARG A 4 -8.59 -10.56 -8.23
C ARG A 4 -8.63 -12.06 -7.95
N THR A 5 -8.77 -12.87 -9.00
CA THR A 5 -8.78 -14.34 -8.90
C THR A 5 -7.46 -14.86 -8.32
N TYR A 6 -6.32 -14.30 -8.75
CA TYR A 6 -5.00 -14.68 -8.24
C TYR A 6 -4.90 -14.46 -6.72
N PHE A 7 -5.25 -13.28 -6.22
CA PHE A 7 -5.18 -12.96 -4.80
C PHE A 7 -6.25 -13.69 -3.97
N ASN A 8 -7.44 -13.93 -4.50
CA ASN A 8 -8.44 -14.77 -3.84
C ASN A 8 -7.94 -16.20 -3.58
N GLN A 9 -7.20 -16.77 -4.54
CA GLN A 9 -6.62 -18.12 -4.38
C GLN A 9 -5.44 -18.14 -3.39
N SER A 10 -4.69 -17.06 -3.31
CA SER A 10 -3.50 -16.95 -2.45
C SER A 10 -3.83 -16.60 -0.99
N ALA A 11 -5.01 -16.04 -0.72
CA ALA A 11 -5.34 -15.42 0.57
C ALA A 11 -5.22 -16.37 1.78
N ALA A 12 -5.62 -17.65 1.64
CA ALA A 12 -5.59 -18.60 2.74
C ALA A 12 -4.20 -18.88 3.32
N HIS A 13 -3.15 -18.66 2.52
CA HIS A 13 -1.75 -18.92 2.88
C HIS A 13 -0.90 -17.64 2.83
N TRP A 14 -1.55 -16.47 2.71
CA TRP A 14 -0.84 -15.20 2.50
C TRP A 14 0.06 -14.82 3.68
N ASP A 15 -0.42 -15.08 4.89
CA ASP A 15 0.32 -14.78 6.12
C ASP A 15 1.26 -15.93 6.55
N ASP A 16 1.29 -17.05 5.81
CA ASP A 16 2.14 -18.20 6.14
C ASP A 16 3.62 -17.84 5.94
N GLY A 17 4.42 -17.96 7.00
CA GLY A 17 5.85 -17.67 6.97
C GLY A 17 6.20 -16.18 7.04
N GLU A 18 5.24 -15.31 7.29
CA GLU A 18 5.51 -13.92 7.56
C GLU A 18 6.25 -13.75 8.89
N GLN A 19 7.58 -13.84 8.83
CA GLN A 19 8.43 -13.53 9.98
C GLN A 19 8.33 -12.03 10.24
N SER A 20 8.27 -11.68 11.52
CA SER A 20 8.14 -10.34 12.08
C SER A 20 8.93 -9.28 11.30
N VAL A 21 8.28 -8.64 10.34
CA VAL A 21 8.72 -7.38 9.70
C VAL A 21 8.11 -6.17 10.40
N ASP A 22 7.61 -6.35 11.62
CA ASP A 22 6.93 -5.31 12.39
C ASP A 22 7.77 -4.05 12.56
N GLN A 23 9.09 -4.19 12.75
CA GLN A 23 9.99 -3.04 12.84
C GLN A 23 10.05 -2.24 11.53
N ILE A 24 10.05 -2.92 10.38
CA ILE A 24 10.04 -2.26 9.07
C ILE A 24 8.69 -1.58 8.84
N ARG A 25 7.57 -2.23 9.16
CA ARG A 25 6.23 -1.65 9.05
C ARG A 25 6.09 -0.40 9.94
N ARG A 26 6.57 -0.45 11.18
CA ARG A 26 6.62 0.72 12.08
C ARG A 26 7.50 1.83 11.54
N MET A 27 8.66 1.49 10.96
CA MET A 27 9.53 2.47 10.31
C MET A 27 8.83 3.14 9.13
N ILE A 28 8.17 2.35 8.26
CA ILE A 28 7.40 2.88 7.13
C ILE A 28 6.27 3.78 7.62
N ALA A 29 5.49 3.35 8.63
CA ALA A 29 4.42 4.16 9.21
C ALA A 29 4.95 5.44 9.87
N PHE A 30 6.14 5.42 10.47
CA PHE A 30 6.82 6.61 11.01
C PHE A 30 7.22 7.56 9.87
N LEU A 31 7.88 7.06 8.83
CA LEU A 31 8.31 7.85 7.67
C LEU A 31 7.14 8.40 6.84
N SER A 32 5.96 7.78 6.96
CA SER A 32 4.73 8.27 6.33
C SER A 32 4.23 9.58 6.95
N ASP A 33 4.84 10.03 8.05
CA ASP A 33 4.47 11.26 8.76
C ASP A 33 2.98 11.32 9.11
N ILE A 34 2.42 10.17 9.53
CA ILE A 34 1.05 10.11 10.03
C ILE A 34 1.02 10.76 11.41
N GLN A 35 0.22 11.80 11.57
CA GLN A 35 -0.02 12.49 12.83
C GLN A 35 -1.38 12.09 13.41
N GLU A 36 -1.53 12.27 14.72
CA GLU A 36 -2.80 12.06 15.42
C GLU A 36 -3.93 12.87 14.75
N GLY A 37 -5.06 12.22 14.51
CA GLY A 37 -6.23 12.84 13.90
C GLY A 37 -6.27 12.84 12.37
N MET A 38 -5.22 12.43 11.68
CA MET A 38 -5.22 12.34 10.21
C MET A 38 -6.06 11.16 9.70
N SER A 39 -6.60 11.32 8.48
CA SER A 39 -7.24 10.25 7.71
C SER A 39 -6.21 9.50 6.85
N VAL A 40 -6.29 8.17 6.85
CA VAL A 40 -5.35 7.29 6.13
C VAL A 40 -6.11 6.36 5.18
N LEU A 41 -5.62 6.20 3.95
CA LEU A 41 -6.05 5.17 3.03
C LEU A 41 -4.92 4.12 2.87
N ASP A 42 -5.22 2.87 3.17
CA ASP A 42 -4.35 1.71 2.92
C ASP A 42 -4.85 0.99 1.66
N VAL A 43 -4.12 1.16 0.56
CA VAL A 43 -4.48 0.68 -0.78
C VAL A 43 -3.89 -0.69 -1.04
N ALA A 44 -4.72 -1.63 -1.51
CA ALA A 44 -4.39 -3.04 -1.66
C ALA A 44 -3.85 -3.61 -0.34
N CYS A 45 -4.63 -3.41 0.73
CA CYS A 45 -4.24 -3.69 2.11
C CYS A 45 -4.01 -5.19 2.38
N GLY A 46 -4.41 -6.07 1.45
CA GLY A 46 -4.34 -7.51 1.58
C GLY A 46 -5.06 -7.98 2.84
N THR A 47 -4.39 -8.77 3.64
CA THR A 47 -4.88 -9.26 4.95
C THR A 47 -4.70 -8.25 6.10
N GLY A 48 -4.32 -6.99 5.82
CA GLY A 48 -4.15 -5.95 6.83
C GLY A 48 -2.74 -5.91 7.44
N ALA A 49 -1.70 -6.13 6.64
CA ALA A 49 -0.31 -6.18 7.10
C ALA A 49 0.16 -4.89 7.81
N MET A 50 -0.36 -3.73 7.43
CA MET A 50 0.01 -2.43 8.00
C MET A 50 -0.83 -2.01 9.21
N PHE A 51 -1.94 -2.69 9.49
CA PHE A 51 -2.97 -2.22 10.45
C PHE A 51 -2.39 -1.85 11.83
N GLU A 52 -1.56 -2.70 12.41
CA GLU A 52 -0.99 -2.45 13.73
C GLU A 52 -0.02 -1.25 13.73
N ALA A 53 0.84 -1.17 12.72
CA ALA A 53 1.78 -0.06 12.59
C ALA A 53 1.06 1.29 12.34
N LEU A 54 -0.07 1.27 11.59
CA LEU A 54 -0.89 2.45 11.37
C LEU A 54 -1.65 2.86 12.63
N ARG A 55 -2.24 1.90 13.37
CA ARG A 55 -2.93 2.15 14.64
C ARG A 55 -2.03 2.86 15.65
N GLU A 56 -0.77 2.45 15.77
CA GLU A 56 0.21 3.06 16.68
C GLU A 56 0.45 4.55 16.40
N ARG A 57 0.15 5.03 15.18
CA ARG A 57 0.26 6.44 14.80
C ARG A 57 -0.97 7.29 15.20
N LYS A 58 -2.04 6.67 15.73
CA LYS A 58 -3.28 7.30 16.19
C LYS A 58 -3.98 8.18 15.14
N PRO A 59 -4.16 7.72 13.90
CA PRO A 59 -4.99 8.45 12.96
C PRO A 59 -6.43 8.51 13.46
N SER A 60 -7.23 9.42 12.93
CA SER A 60 -8.67 9.50 13.24
C SER A 60 -9.47 8.38 12.58
N HIS A 61 -9.01 7.93 11.41
CA HIS A 61 -9.69 6.91 10.62
C HIS A 61 -8.72 6.27 9.63
N ILE A 62 -8.90 4.96 9.41
CA ILE A 62 -8.17 4.19 8.40
C ILE A 62 -9.20 3.52 7.49
N THR A 63 -9.25 3.95 6.22
CA THR A 63 -9.95 3.22 5.16
C THR A 63 -8.96 2.24 4.53
N ALA A 64 -9.30 0.96 4.51
CA ALA A 64 -8.45 -0.08 3.94
C ALA A 64 -9.20 -0.78 2.79
N VAL A 65 -8.62 -0.78 1.60
CA VAL A 65 -9.27 -1.33 0.40
C VAL A 65 -8.41 -2.40 -0.27
N ASP A 66 -9.06 -3.43 -0.76
CA ASP A 66 -8.45 -4.47 -1.61
C ASP A 66 -9.45 -5.00 -2.62
N LEU A 67 -8.97 -5.47 -3.78
CA LEU A 67 -9.82 -6.09 -4.82
C LEU A 67 -10.28 -7.49 -4.45
N SER A 68 -9.53 -8.20 -3.60
CA SER A 68 -9.78 -9.59 -3.22
C SER A 68 -10.75 -9.68 -2.06
N GLU A 69 -11.92 -10.25 -2.28
CA GLU A 69 -12.91 -10.53 -1.23
C GLU A 69 -12.31 -11.39 -0.11
N LYS A 70 -11.42 -12.35 -0.47
CA LYS A 70 -10.81 -13.26 0.50
C LYS A 70 -9.76 -12.57 1.37
N MET A 71 -8.98 -11.64 0.81
CA MET A 71 -8.08 -10.79 1.59
C MET A 71 -8.88 -9.94 2.58
N ILE A 72 -9.93 -9.29 2.12
CA ILE A 72 -10.81 -8.43 2.95
C ILE A 72 -11.51 -9.23 4.05
N GLU A 73 -11.98 -10.47 3.78
CA GLU A 73 -12.54 -11.32 4.85
C GLU A 73 -11.55 -11.55 6.00
N ILE A 74 -10.27 -11.73 5.68
CA ILE A 74 -9.21 -11.93 6.69
C ILE A 74 -8.89 -10.62 7.40
N ALA A 75 -8.70 -9.53 6.64
CA ALA A 75 -8.40 -8.21 7.17
C ALA A 75 -9.49 -7.72 8.13
N ALA A 76 -10.77 -7.82 7.73
CA ALA A 76 -11.91 -7.39 8.54
C ALA A 76 -12.00 -8.14 9.89
N ARG A 77 -11.69 -9.44 9.92
CA ARG A 77 -11.65 -10.21 11.19
C ARG A 77 -10.59 -9.70 12.15
N LYS A 78 -9.44 -9.20 11.65
CA LYS A 78 -8.36 -8.67 12.49
C LYS A 78 -8.73 -7.39 13.23
N VAL A 79 -9.73 -6.67 12.72
CA VAL A 79 -10.18 -5.37 13.26
C VAL A 79 -11.67 -5.35 13.58
N GLU A 80 -12.29 -6.52 13.77
CA GLU A 80 -13.72 -6.65 14.10
C GLU A 80 -14.05 -5.87 15.36
N GLY A 81 -15.03 -4.97 15.25
CA GLY A 81 -15.44 -4.10 16.35
C GLY A 81 -14.55 -2.88 16.61
N ASP A 82 -13.48 -2.68 15.86
CA ASP A 82 -12.62 -1.51 15.97
C ASP A 82 -13.09 -0.39 15.02
N SER A 83 -13.69 0.65 15.57
CA SER A 83 -14.22 1.80 14.83
C SER A 83 -13.15 2.66 14.14
N LEU A 84 -11.87 2.43 14.41
CA LEU A 84 -10.77 3.10 13.72
C LEU A 84 -10.68 2.69 12.26
N PHE A 85 -11.11 1.45 11.93
CA PHE A 85 -10.95 0.87 10.60
C PHE A 85 -12.28 0.75 9.85
N GLU A 86 -12.24 1.14 8.58
CA GLU A 86 -13.25 0.81 7.58
C GLU A 86 -12.60 -0.05 6.49
N VAL A 87 -12.92 -1.36 6.47
CA VAL A 87 -12.31 -2.35 5.55
C VAL A 87 -13.29 -2.68 4.44
N GLN A 88 -12.93 -2.45 3.18
CA GLN A 88 -13.81 -2.55 2.02
C GLN A 88 -13.20 -3.39 0.91
N CYS A 89 -14.00 -4.31 0.32
CA CYS A 89 -13.66 -4.92 -0.97
C CYS A 89 -14.00 -3.93 -2.08
N ARG A 90 -12.98 -3.20 -2.57
CA ARG A 90 -13.18 -2.08 -3.49
C ARG A 90 -11.96 -1.84 -4.37
N ASP A 91 -12.19 -1.46 -5.63
CA ASP A 91 -11.14 -0.98 -6.52
C ASP A 91 -10.77 0.47 -6.18
N LEU A 92 -9.46 0.74 -6.10
CA LEU A 92 -8.94 2.10 -5.95
C LEU A 92 -9.52 3.06 -7.01
N PHE A 93 -9.67 2.59 -8.24
CA PHE A 93 -10.16 3.41 -9.36
C PHE A 93 -11.65 3.74 -9.27
N GLU A 94 -12.42 3.00 -8.47
CA GLU A 94 -13.84 3.28 -8.21
C GLU A 94 -14.07 4.25 -7.04
N MET A 95 -13.02 4.61 -6.30
CA MET A 95 -13.10 5.58 -5.21
C MET A 95 -13.33 6.99 -5.77
N THR A 96 -14.30 7.71 -5.24
CA THR A 96 -14.65 9.07 -5.64
C THR A 96 -15.17 9.88 -4.46
N GLN A 97 -14.98 11.20 -4.49
CA GLN A 97 -15.50 12.13 -3.47
C GLN A 97 -14.99 11.86 -2.04
N GLU A 98 -13.86 11.20 -1.92
CA GLU A 98 -13.16 10.92 -0.67
C GLU A 98 -11.82 11.65 -0.69
N ALA A 99 -11.32 12.05 0.48
CA ALA A 99 -10.03 12.73 0.57
C ALA A 99 -9.29 12.29 1.83
N PHE A 100 -8.00 12.03 1.69
CA PHE A 100 -7.14 11.48 2.73
C PHE A 100 -5.91 12.36 2.95
N ASP A 101 -5.40 12.36 4.16
CA ASP A 101 -4.15 13.05 4.49
C ASP A 101 -2.93 12.19 4.12
N ARG A 102 -3.08 10.87 4.19
CA ARG A 102 -2.04 9.89 3.85
C ARG A 102 -2.63 8.75 3.02
N ILE A 103 -1.93 8.38 1.94
CA ILE A 103 -2.27 7.20 1.12
C ILE A 103 -1.05 6.29 1.08
N ILE A 104 -1.22 5.04 1.48
CA ILE A 104 -0.16 4.04 1.55
C ILE A 104 -0.46 2.90 0.57
N ILE A 105 0.54 2.49 -0.19
CA ILE A 105 0.58 1.30 -1.04
C ILE A 105 1.74 0.44 -0.51
N TYR A 106 1.43 -0.57 0.29
CA TYR A 106 2.43 -1.44 0.90
C TYR A 106 2.44 -2.83 0.28
N ASN A 107 3.61 -3.29 -0.18
CA ASN A 107 3.82 -4.60 -0.83
C ASN A 107 2.91 -4.90 -2.04
N ALA A 108 2.35 -3.88 -2.69
CA ALA A 108 1.36 -4.05 -3.75
C ALA A 108 1.72 -3.37 -5.08
N TYR A 109 2.64 -2.39 -5.08
CA TYR A 109 2.89 -1.52 -6.23
C TYR A 109 3.26 -2.24 -7.54
N PRO A 110 4.02 -3.36 -7.57
CA PRO A 110 4.28 -4.10 -8.79
C PRO A 110 3.04 -4.68 -9.49
N HIS A 111 1.94 -4.80 -8.76
CA HIS A 111 0.68 -5.35 -9.26
C HIS A 111 -0.22 -4.31 -9.95
N PHE A 112 0.14 -3.04 -9.89
CA PHE A 112 -0.53 -1.98 -10.63
C PHE A 112 0.08 -1.86 -12.03
N MET A 113 -0.60 -2.40 -13.05
CA MET A 113 -0.11 -2.41 -14.43
C MET A 113 -0.20 -1.03 -15.09
N GLU A 114 -1.15 -0.20 -14.69
CA GLU A 114 -1.37 1.17 -15.19
C GLU A 114 -0.92 2.19 -14.14
N LYS A 115 0.39 2.23 -13.88
CA LYS A 115 0.98 3.07 -12.83
C LYS A 115 0.69 4.55 -12.97
N ASP A 116 0.57 5.06 -14.18
CA ASP A 116 0.17 6.43 -14.50
C ASP A 116 -1.24 6.75 -13.97
N LYS A 117 -2.18 5.84 -14.12
CA LYS A 117 -3.53 5.99 -13.55
C LYS A 117 -3.53 5.95 -12.02
N VAL A 118 -2.65 5.13 -11.43
CA VAL A 118 -2.48 5.11 -9.96
C VAL A 118 -2.04 6.48 -9.45
N VAL A 119 -1.02 7.08 -10.09
CA VAL A 119 -0.54 8.43 -9.74
C VAL A 119 -1.65 9.45 -9.77
N GLN A 120 -2.44 9.48 -10.86
CA GLN A 120 -3.56 10.42 -11.02
C GLN A 120 -4.65 10.18 -9.96
N LYS A 121 -5.01 8.91 -9.70
CA LYS A 121 -6.01 8.56 -8.70
C LYS A 121 -5.56 8.91 -7.28
N VAL A 122 -4.32 8.62 -6.92
CA VAL A 122 -3.76 9.02 -5.63
C VAL A 122 -3.73 10.54 -5.49
N ALA A 123 -3.38 11.28 -6.56
CA ALA A 123 -3.43 12.74 -6.55
C ALA A 123 -4.87 13.26 -6.38
N GLU A 124 -5.87 12.62 -6.99
CA GLU A 124 -7.29 12.97 -6.82
C GLU A 124 -7.73 12.80 -5.35
N LEU A 125 -7.36 11.67 -4.73
CA LEU A 125 -7.82 11.29 -3.39
C LEU A 125 -7.01 11.93 -2.24
N LEU A 126 -5.88 12.57 -2.50
CA LEU A 126 -5.11 13.24 -1.46
C LEU A 126 -5.57 14.68 -1.23
N ASN A 127 -5.69 15.05 0.03
CA ASN A 127 -5.84 16.45 0.46
C ASN A 127 -4.65 17.30 -0.01
N PRO A 128 -4.81 18.62 -0.22
CA PRO A 128 -3.68 19.51 -0.39
C PRO A 128 -2.69 19.39 0.79
N GLY A 129 -1.41 19.21 0.48
CA GLY A 129 -0.37 18.91 1.48
C GLY A 129 -0.40 17.47 2.00
N GLY A 130 -1.27 16.62 1.47
CA GLY A 130 -1.29 15.19 1.75
C GLY A 130 -0.07 14.47 1.17
N ARG A 131 0.25 13.30 1.71
CA ARG A 131 1.44 12.51 1.33
C ARG A 131 1.03 11.14 0.82
N PHE A 132 1.61 10.70 -0.29
CA PHE A 132 1.56 9.31 -0.72
C PHE A 132 2.80 8.55 -0.28
N ILE A 133 2.65 7.25 -0.09
CA ILE A 133 3.72 6.32 0.27
C ILE A 133 3.60 5.07 -0.60
N VAL A 134 4.67 4.72 -1.30
CA VAL A 134 4.85 3.39 -1.91
C VAL A 134 6.01 2.73 -1.19
N ALA A 135 5.76 1.59 -0.55
CA ALA A 135 6.77 0.90 0.23
C ALA A 135 6.66 -0.63 0.14
N HIS A 136 7.78 -1.30 0.38
CA HIS A 136 7.89 -2.75 0.47
C HIS A 136 8.73 -3.14 1.68
N GLY A 137 8.32 -4.19 2.39
CA GLY A 137 9.00 -4.74 3.56
C GLY A 137 10.27 -5.55 3.24
N ALA A 138 10.75 -5.47 2.00
CA ALA A 138 11.98 -6.13 1.53
C ALA A 138 12.66 -5.27 0.45
N CYS A 139 13.90 -5.60 0.13
CA CYS A 139 14.62 -4.95 -0.97
C CYS A 139 14.01 -5.30 -2.34
N LYS A 140 14.25 -4.43 -3.31
CA LYS A 140 13.78 -4.57 -4.70
C LYS A 140 14.13 -5.93 -5.32
N GLU A 141 15.36 -6.40 -5.10
CA GLU A 141 15.85 -7.66 -5.65
C GLU A 141 15.06 -8.86 -5.12
N LYS A 142 14.75 -8.86 -3.82
CA LYS A 142 13.93 -9.91 -3.20
C LYS A 142 12.50 -9.87 -3.71
N ILE A 143 11.89 -8.69 -3.82
CA ILE A 143 10.55 -8.51 -4.38
C ILE A 143 10.50 -9.02 -5.82
N ASN A 144 11.41 -8.59 -6.69
CA ASN A 144 11.47 -9.06 -8.08
C ASN A 144 11.72 -10.56 -8.17
N GLY A 145 12.55 -11.11 -7.28
CA GLY A 145 12.80 -12.56 -7.18
C GLY A 145 11.54 -13.36 -6.85
N CYS A 146 10.73 -12.90 -5.91
CA CYS A 146 9.45 -13.52 -5.57
C CYS A 146 8.45 -13.50 -6.75
N HIS A 147 8.55 -12.51 -7.63
CA HIS A 147 7.65 -12.36 -8.78
C HIS A 147 8.09 -13.12 -10.03
N THR A 148 9.22 -13.84 -10.00
CA THR A 148 9.76 -14.55 -11.19
C THR A 148 8.76 -15.58 -11.76
N ASN A 149 7.94 -16.21 -10.91
CA ASN A 149 6.94 -17.20 -11.30
C ASN A 149 5.51 -16.64 -11.35
N VAL A 150 5.33 -15.33 -11.12
CA VAL A 150 4.02 -14.67 -11.22
C VAL A 150 3.78 -14.29 -12.69
N PRO A 151 2.57 -14.51 -13.24
CA PRO A 151 2.27 -14.11 -14.61
C PRO A 151 2.55 -12.62 -14.86
N LYS A 152 3.13 -12.30 -16.01
CA LYS A 152 3.49 -10.92 -16.38
C LYS A 152 2.30 -9.97 -16.50
N GLU A 153 1.11 -10.50 -16.63
CA GLU A 153 -0.16 -9.76 -16.62
C GLU A 153 -0.57 -9.31 -15.21
N ILE A 154 0.08 -9.86 -14.17
CA ILE A 154 -0.24 -9.60 -12.76
C ILE A 154 0.85 -8.76 -12.08
N THR A 155 2.07 -8.72 -12.64
CA THR A 155 3.16 -7.96 -12.03
C THR A 155 4.11 -7.38 -13.08
N SER A 156 4.49 -6.12 -12.86
CA SER A 156 5.48 -5.41 -13.69
C SER A 156 6.89 -5.41 -13.09
N GLY A 157 7.06 -5.96 -11.88
CA GLY A 157 8.29 -5.81 -11.11
C GLY A 157 8.51 -4.39 -10.59
N LEU A 158 9.66 -4.17 -9.95
CA LEU A 158 10.10 -2.86 -9.43
C LEU A 158 11.37 -2.40 -10.14
N LEU A 159 11.39 -1.14 -10.53
CA LEU A 159 12.62 -0.39 -10.83
C LEU A 159 13.22 0.16 -9.52
N SER A 160 14.35 0.90 -9.59
CA SER A 160 14.85 1.60 -8.42
C SER A 160 13.83 2.64 -7.91
N ALA A 161 13.87 2.96 -6.62
CA ALA A 161 12.97 3.95 -6.04
C ALA A 161 13.04 5.30 -6.78
N LYS A 162 14.25 5.68 -7.23
CA LYS A 162 14.48 6.89 -8.03
C LYS A 162 13.84 6.83 -9.41
N GLU A 163 13.83 5.66 -10.06
CA GLU A 163 13.23 5.52 -11.40
C GLU A 163 11.71 5.47 -11.32
N GLU A 164 11.14 4.73 -10.35
CA GLU A 164 9.69 4.67 -10.14
C GLU A 164 9.12 6.02 -9.72
N SER A 165 9.83 6.78 -8.86
CA SER A 165 9.35 8.07 -8.38
C SER A 165 9.22 9.14 -9.46
N ARG A 166 9.96 9.04 -10.58
CA ARG A 166 9.86 10.00 -11.69
C ARG A 166 8.45 10.14 -12.27
N LEU A 167 7.70 9.05 -12.31
CA LEU A 167 6.30 9.10 -12.74
C LEU A 167 5.45 9.94 -11.80
N TRP A 168 5.74 9.89 -10.51
CA TRP A 168 5.03 10.60 -9.45
C TRP A 168 5.38 12.10 -9.37
N GLU A 169 6.55 12.51 -9.88
CA GLU A 169 6.96 13.93 -9.97
C GLU A 169 6.00 14.78 -10.80
N THR A 170 5.13 14.16 -11.61
CA THR A 170 4.07 14.84 -12.37
C THR A 170 2.99 15.47 -11.49
N CYS A 171 2.79 14.94 -10.28
CA CYS A 171 1.75 15.37 -9.35
C CYS A 171 2.28 15.70 -7.95
N PHE A 172 3.51 15.29 -7.61
CA PHE A 172 4.04 15.31 -6.26
C PHE A 172 5.46 15.85 -6.18
N SER A 173 5.79 16.47 -5.06
CA SER A 173 7.17 16.79 -4.68
C SER A 173 7.77 15.60 -3.93
N ILE A 174 8.69 14.87 -4.57
CA ILE A 174 9.33 13.68 -4.00
C ILE A 174 10.40 14.11 -2.99
N ASP A 175 10.33 13.58 -1.77
CA ASP A 175 11.24 13.93 -0.67
C ASP A 175 11.83 12.72 0.06
N ILE A 176 11.29 11.50 -0.16
CA ILE A 176 11.83 10.26 0.41
C ILE A 176 12.12 9.27 -0.71
N LEU A 177 13.37 8.78 -0.76
CA LEU A 177 13.82 7.72 -1.65
C LEU A 177 14.68 6.76 -0.83
N ILE A 178 14.21 5.54 -0.63
CA ILE A 178 14.90 4.47 0.10
C ILE A 178 14.93 3.22 -0.78
N ASP A 179 16.11 2.79 -1.15
CA ASP A 179 16.36 1.58 -1.93
C ASP A 179 17.56 0.87 -1.28
N THR A 180 17.28 0.08 -0.24
CA THR A 180 18.28 -0.57 0.61
C THR A 180 18.15 -2.08 0.54
N GLU A 181 19.11 -2.81 1.12
CA GLU A 181 19.05 -4.27 1.25
C GLU A 181 17.92 -4.76 2.18
N GLN A 182 17.35 -3.87 3.01
CA GLN A 182 16.36 -4.22 4.02
C GLN A 182 14.93 -3.92 3.56
N PHE A 183 14.68 -2.73 3.00
CA PHE A 183 13.38 -2.33 2.53
C PHE A 183 13.47 -1.27 1.43
N TYR A 184 12.37 -1.09 0.74
CA TYR A 184 12.21 -0.18 -0.38
C TYR A 184 11.08 0.82 -0.08
N MET A 185 11.27 2.10 -0.39
CA MET A 185 10.24 3.11 -0.24
C MET A 185 10.52 4.32 -1.12
N PHE A 186 9.47 4.92 -1.66
CA PHE A 186 9.48 6.30 -2.12
C PHE A 186 8.19 7.01 -1.73
N SER A 187 8.27 8.31 -1.52
CA SER A 187 7.17 9.13 -1.03
C SER A 187 7.31 10.57 -1.48
N GLY A 188 6.22 11.29 -1.51
CA GLY A 188 6.17 12.70 -1.82
C GLY A 188 4.90 13.37 -1.32
N VAL A 189 4.88 14.70 -1.39
CA VAL A 189 3.80 15.56 -0.93
C VAL A 189 3.10 16.19 -2.13
N LYS A 190 1.76 16.27 -2.08
CA LYS A 190 0.92 16.94 -3.08
C LYS A 190 0.98 18.45 -2.97
#